data_71cda0d9c31d921efc266aa46960d8be
#
_entry.id   71cda0d9c31d921efc266aa46960d8be
#
_cell.length_a   1.000
_cell.length_b   1.000
_cell.length_c   1.000
_cell.angle_alpha   90.00
_cell.angle_beta   90.00
_cell.angle_gamma   90.00
#
_symmetry.space_group_name_H-M   'P 1'
#
loop_
_entity.id
_entity.type
_entity.pdbx_description
1 polymer ?
#
loop_
_entity_poly.entity_id
_entity_poly.type
_entity_poly.pdbx_seq_one_letter_code
_entity_poly.pdbx_strand_id
1 'polypeptide(L)'
;MTRIGILGAAGYTGGELIRLLVNHPDTEIVFANSESNAGNKVSDVHEGLMGDTSLCFTSEMPFDKVDVVFFCFGHGKSEEFLATHDIPAHVRIIDLAQDYRIAAPGAYHAALPMTPANHDFVYGLPELNREKIRTAQHVANPGCFATCIQLALLPAAKMQLLQHDVAVNAITGSTGAGQKPTATTHFSWRNGNMSIYKPFKHQHLAEICQSLNALQQVPQVGAAGSEPSIDFIPYRGDFARGIFATVVVKTDADINTIVQAYKDFYADAAFTHYSDSAIDLKQVVNTNKCVVHCEKYGNKLLITSCIDNLLKGAVGQAVQNMNLMMGLDEKAGLRLKASGF
;
A
#
# COMPACT_ATOMS: atom_id res chain seq x y z
N MET A 1 23.84 0.75 10.82
CA MET A 1 22.92 1.27 9.78
C MET A 1 22.51 0.12 8.88
N THR A 2 21.22 0.00 8.56
CA THR A 2 20.70 -0.98 7.62
C THR A 2 21.06 -0.55 6.20
N ARG A 3 21.71 -1.43 5.44
CA ARG A 3 22.19 -1.15 4.09
C ARG A 3 21.12 -1.54 3.07
N ILE A 4 20.77 -0.60 2.19
CA ILE A 4 19.60 -0.70 1.32
C ILE A 4 20.00 -0.77 -0.16
N GLY A 5 19.42 -1.72 -0.89
CA GLY A 5 19.40 -1.75 -2.35
C GLY A 5 18.00 -1.41 -2.88
N ILE A 6 17.92 -0.66 -3.96
CA ILE A 6 16.65 -0.29 -4.60
C ILE A 6 16.69 -0.70 -6.06
N LEU A 7 15.79 -1.58 -6.48
CA LEU A 7 15.59 -1.98 -7.86
C LEU A 7 14.42 -1.21 -8.48
N GLY A 8 14.57 -0.71 -9.71
CA GLY A 8 13.57 0.14 -10.36
C GLY A 8 13.52 1.56 -9.80
N ALA A 9 14.67 2.08 -9.36
CA ALA A 9 14.81 3.33 -8.61
C ALA A 9 14.39 4.60 -9.37
N ALA A 10 14.31 4.60 -10.71
CA ALA A 10 13.94 5.78 -11.51
C ALA A 10 12.44 6.03 -11.63
N GLY A 11 11.57 5.09 -11.19
CA GLY A 11 10.12 5.25 -11.19
C GLY A 11 9.60 6.10 -10.01
N TYR A 12 8.28 6.43 -9.98
CA TYR A 12 7.68 7.19 -8.88
C TYR A 12 7.89 6.53 -7.52
N THR A 13 7.71 5.21 -7.41
CA THR A 13 7.93 4.48 -6.16
C THR A 13 9.40 4.49 -5.74
N GLY A 14 10.33 4.34 -6.69
CA GLY A 14 11.76 4.43 -6.41
C GLY A 14 12.18 5.81 -5.92
N GLY A 15 11.76 6.87 -6.61
CA GLY A 15 12.07 8.25 -6.21
C GLY A 15 11.48 8.62 -4.85
N GLU A 16 10.24 8.23 -4.60
CA GLU A 16 9.58 8.48 -3.31
C GLU A 16 10.21 7.67 -2.17
N LEU A 17 10.70 6.44 -2.46
CA LEU A 17 11.44 5.64 -1.50
C LEU A 17 12.79 6.29 -1.15
N ILE A 18 13.54 6.75 -2.16
CA ILE A 18 14.79 7.49 -1.94
C ILE A 18 14.53 8.73 -1.09
N ARG A 19 13.47 9.50 -1.38
CA ARG A 19 13.08 10.69 -0.60
C ARG A 19 12.88 10.40 0.88
N LEU A 20 12.35 9.23 1.23
CA LEU A 20 12.20 8.82 2.62
C LEU A 20 13.53 8.38 3.24
N LEU A 21 14.30 7.58 2.49
CA LEU A 21 15.50 6.92 3.01
C LEU A 21 16.70 7.87 3.17
N VAL A 22 16.83 8.92 2.36
CA VAL A 22 17.91 9.92 2.52
C VAL A 22 17.88 10.63 3.88
N ASN A 23 16.72 10.71 4.52
CA ASN A 23 16.53 11.29 5.85
C ASN A 23 16.23 10.25 6.93
N HIS A 24 16.40 8.97 6.64
CA HIS A 24 16.15 7.92 7.62
C HIS A 24 17.39 7.75 8.53
N PRO A 25 17.25 7.83 9.87
CA PRO A 25 18.41 7.90 10.78
C PRO A 25 19.23 6.60 10.82
N ASP A 26 18.64 5.46 10.50
CA ASP A 26 19.21 4.14 10.69
C ASP A 26 19.49 3.38 9.39
N THR A 27 19.45 4.07 8.22
CA THR A 27 19.65 3.43 6.91
C THR A 27 20.69 4.11 6.05
N GLU A 28 21.29 3.35 5.14
CA GLU A 28 22.19 3.82 4.10
C GLU A 28 21.79 3.19 2.75
N ILE A 29 21.62 4.03 1.72
CA ILE A 29 21.35 3.54 0.37
C ILE A 29 22.67 3.18 -0.30
N VAL A 30 22.93 1.89 -0.49
CA VAL A 30 24.15 1.37 -1.11
C VAL A 30 24.08 1.46 -2.62
N PHE A 31 22.91 1.14 -3.21
CA PHE A 31 22.69 1.28 -4.63
C PHE A 31 21.24 1.60 -4.98
N ALA A 32 21.06 2.36 -6.07
CA ALA A 32 19.79 2.67 -6.71
C ALA A 32 19.86 2.17 -8.17
N ASN A 33 19.26 1.01 -8.45
CA ASN A 33 19.37 0.40 -9.77
C ASN A 33 18.38 1.03 -10.77
N SER A 34 18.92 1.42 -11.91
CA SER A 34 18.17 1.78 -13.12
C SER A 34 19.09 1.64 -14.33
N GLU A 35 18.83 0.67 -15.20
CA GLU A 35 19.63 0.47 -16.40
C GLU A 35 19.61 1.68 -17.35
N SER A 36 18.42 2.24 -17.59
CA SER A 36 18.24 3.37 -18.50
C SER A 36 18.86 4.68 -18.01
N ASN A 37 19.17 4.80 -16.70
CA ASN A 37 19.72 6.01 -16.09
C ASN A 37 21.08 5.76 -15.42
N ALA A 38 21.74 4.62 -15.66
CA ALA A 38 23.01 4.28 -15.04
C ALA A 38 24.07 5.37 -15.30
N GLY A 39 24.73 5.84 -14.25
CA GLY A 39 25.69 6.93 -14.27
C GLY A 39 25.11 8.33 -14.06
N ASN A 40 23.81 8.54 -14.25
CA ASN A 40 23.16 9.83 -13.99
C ASN A 40 22.95 10.02 -12.48
N LYS A 41 22.98 11.27 -12.01
CA LYS A 41 22.60 11.58 -10.64
C LYS A 41 21.12 11.28 -10.40
N VAL A 42 20.79 10.81 -9.22
CA VAL A 42 19.40 10.59 -8.83
C VAL A 42 18.59 11.91 -8.89
N SER A 43 19.21 13.04 -8.55
CA SER A 43 18.59 14.36 -8.63
C SER A 43 18.30 14.85 -10.06
N ASP A 44 18.92 14.25 -11.11
CA ASP A 44 18.62 14.60 -12.49
C ASP A 44 17.30 14.00 -12.98
N VAL A 45 16.81 12.94 -12.32
CA VAL A 45 15.55 12.27 -12.61
C VAL A 45 14.49 12.63 -11.58
N HIS A 46 14.89 12.72 -10.31
CA HIS A 46 14.05 13.09 -9.18
C HIS A 46 14.49 14.47 -8.65
N GLU A 47 14.16 15.52 -9.42
CA GLU A 47 14.63 16.89 -9.21
C GLU A 47 14.36 17.44 -7.79
N GLY A 48 13.32 16.96 -7.13
CA GLY A 48 13.01 17.29 -5.74
C GLY A 48 14.04 16.82 -4.69
N LEU A 49 15.04 16.02 -5.12
CA LEU A 49 16.16 15.56 -4.29
C LEU A 49 17.45 16.36 -4.50
N MET A 50 17.36 17.49 -5.19
CA MET A 50 18.51 18.38 -5.40
C MET A 50 19.04 18.91 -4.06
N GLY A 51 20.30 18.62 -3.78
CA GLY A 51 20.96 18.99 -2.52
C GLY A 51 20.81 17.99 -1.37
N ASP A 52 19.91 17.00 -1.49
CA ASP A 52 19.68 16.00 -0.44
C ASP A 52 20.58 14.77 -0.58
N THR A 53 21.05 14.48 -1.80
CA THR A 53 21.91 13.32 -2.07
C THR A 53 22.83 13.53 -3.25
N SER A 54 24.00 12.88 -3.21
CA SER A 54 24.95 12.77 -4.34
C SER A 54 24.85 11.40 -5.03
N LEU A 55 23.88 10.55 -4.66
CA LEU A 55 23.69 9.22 -5.20
C LEU A 55 23.51 9.26 -6.73
N CYS A 56 24.15 8.33 -7.43
CA CYS A 56 23.94 8.09 -8.86
C CYS A 56 23.23 6.76 -9.07
N PHE A 57 22.46 6.66 -10.14
CA PHE A 57 21.93 5.38 -10.58
C PHE A 57 23.04 4.45 -11.07
N THR A 58 22.84 3.16 -10.91
CA THR A 58 23.77 2.12 -11.37
C THR A 58 23.03 0.97 -12.05
N SER A 59 23.69 0.29 -12.97
CA SER A 59 23.24 -1.02 -13.49
C SER A 59 23.69 -2.18 -12.61
N GLU A 60 24.66 -1.96 -11.71
CA GLU A 60 25.14 -2.99 -10.78
C GLU A 60 24.19 -3.21 -9.64
N MET A 61 24.13 -4.44 -9.16
CA MET A 61 23.28 -4.91 -8.07
C MET A 61 24.10 -5.70 -7.03
N PRO A 62 24.94 -5.04 -6.22
CA PRO A 62 25.83 -5.70 -5.26
C PRO A 62 25.02 -6.20 -4.04
N PHE A 63 24.28 -7.29 -4.21
CA PHE A 63 23.42 -7.89 -3.17
C PHE A 63 24.19 -8.35 -1.93
N ASP A 64 25.45 -8.68 -2.08
CA ASP A 64 26.35 -9.04 -0.97
C ASP A 64 26.63 -7.88 0.01
N LYS A 65 26.37 -6.64 -0.43
CA LYS A 65 26.62 -5.42 0.34
C LYS A 65 25.39 -4.83 1.03
N VAL A 66 24.22 -5.44 0.88
CA VAL A 66 22.96 -4.91 1.42
C VAL A 66 22.31 -5.88 2.40
N ASP A 67 21.50 -5.33 3.28
CA ASP A 67 20.71 -6.09 4.26
C ASP A 67 19.25 -6.23 3.82
N VAL A 68 18.75 -5.23 3.06
CA VAL A 68 17.37 -5.18 2.53
C VAL A 68 17.41 -4.70 1.09
N VAL A 69 16.62 -5.32 0.23
CA VAL A 69 16.37 -4.85 -1.14
C VAL A 69 14.88 -4.58 -1.35
N PHE A 70 14.60 -3.41 -1.94
CA PHE A 70 13.23 -3.04 -2.35
C PHE A 70 13.04 -3.27 -3.84
N PHE A 71 11.97 -3.98 -4.19
CA PHE A 71 11.56 -4.19 -5.56
C PHE A 71 10.51 -3.13 -5.93
N CYS A 72 10.93 -2.08 -6.63
CA CYS A 72 10.08 -1.04 -7.18
C CYS A 72 9.72 -1.31 -8.66
N PHE A 73 9.56 -2.58 -9.01
CA PHE A 73 9.21 -3.01 -10.36
C PHE A 73 7.73 -2.79 -10.70
N GLY A 74 7.42 -2.87 -11.99
CA GLY A 74 6.06 -3.07 -12.46
C GLY A 74 5.56 -4.49 -12.15
N HIS A 75 4.23 -4.65 -12.13
CA HIS A 75 3.59 -5.95 -11.89
C HIS A 75 4.06 -7.03 -12.89
N GLY A 76 4.27 -8.25 -12.42
CA GLY A 76 4.78 -9.39 -13.18
C GLY A 76 6.30 -9.44 -13.34
N LYS A 77 7.03 -8.45 -12.82
CA LYS A 77 8.48 -8.35 -12.97
C LYS A 77 9.29 -8.90 -11.80
N SER A 78 8.72 -8.95 -10.62
CA SER A 78 9.40 -9.48 -9.44
C SER A 78 9.60 -11.00 -9.55
N GLU A 79 8.61 -11.73 -10.07
CA GLU A 79 8.71 -13.16 -10.34
C GLU A 79 9.77 -13.46 -11.40
N GLU A 80 9.76 -12.73 -12.55
CA GLU A 80 10.74 -12.86 -13.60
C GLU A 80 12.18 -12.60 -13.10
N PHE A 81 12.32 -11.59 -12.24
CA PHE A 81 13.60 -11.22 -11.66
C PHE A 81 14.14 -12.32 -10.72
N LEU A 82 13.32 -12.81 -9.79
CA LEU A 82 13.72 -13.87 -8.84
C LEU A 82 13.97 -15.22 -9.52
N ALA A 83 13.37 -15.46 -10.70
CA ALA A 83 13.66 -16.65 -11.49
C ALA A 83 15.04 -16.63 -12.16
N THR A 84 15.67 -15.45 -12.29
CA THR A 84 16.90 -15.25 -13.06
C THR A 84 18.07 -14.69 -12.25
N HIS A 85 17.82 -14.27 -11.00
CA HIS A 85 18.86 -13.66 -10.15
C HIS A 85 18.84 -14.32 -8.76
N ASP A 86 20.00 -14.77 -8.31
CA ASP A 86 20.19 -15.28 -6.98
C ASP A 86 20.43 -14.10 -5.99
N ILE A 87 19.56 -13.99 -5.00
CA ILE A 87 19.73 -13.03 -3.90
C ILE A 87 20.24 -13.81 -2.69
N PRO A 88 21.34 -13.37 -2.03
CA PRO A 88 21.88 -14.05 -0.87
C PRO A 88 20.84 -14.20 0.25
N ALA A 89 20.80 -15.35 0.91
CA ALA A 89 19.78 -15.68 1.91
C ALA A 89 19.72 -14.72 3.13
N HIS A 90 20.77 -13.93 3.37
CA HIS A 90 20.76 -12.91 4.42
C HIS A 90 20.02 -11.63 4.03
N VAL A 91 19.81 -11.39 2.73
CA VAL A 91 19.15 -10.19 2.22
C VAL A 91 17.65 -10.33 2.32
N ARG A 92 17.00 -9.43 3.02
CA ARG A 92 15.54 -9.37 3.10
C ARG A 92 14.95 -8.66 1.90
N ILE A 93 13.78 -9.11 1.44
CA ILE A 93 13.12 -8.56 0.25
C ILE A 93 11.81 -7.89 0.65
N ILE A 94 11.58 -6.68 0.14
CA ILE A 94 10.28 -6.00 0.20
C ILE A 94 9.82 -5.71 -1.22
N ASP A 95 8.79 -6.43 -1.66
CA ASP A 95 8.25 -6.32 -3.02
C ASP A 95 7.03 -5.41 -3.06
N LEU A 96 7.07 -4.37 -3.91
CA LEU A 96 5.96 -3.45 -4.14
C LEU A 96 5.08 -3.86 -5.33
N ALA A 97 5.48 -4.90 -6.11
CA ALA A 97 4.63 -5.47 -7.15
C ALA A 97 3.48 -6.31 -6.56
N GLN A 98 2.56 -6.75 -7.40
CA GLN A 98 1.43 -7.58 -6.95
C GLN A 98 1.77 -9.07 -6.85
N ASP A 99 2.94 -9.48 -7.34
CA ASP A 99 3.26 -10.85 -7.72
C ASP A 99 3.18 -11.85 -6.55
N TYR A 100 3.49 -11.40 -5.34
CA TYR A 100 3.56 -12.24 -4.13
C TYR A 100 2.50 -11.89 -3.06
N ARG A 101 1.48 -11.08 -3.38
CA ARG A 101 0.50 -10.61 -2.40
C ARG A 101 -0.56 -11.63 -2.00
N ILE A 102 -0.83 -12.62 -2.86
CA ILE A 102 -1.88 -13.61 -2.65
C ILE A 102 -1.26 -14.95 -2.25
N ALA A 103 -1.59 -15.41 -1.04
CA ALA A 103 -1.02 -16.62 -0.45
C ALA A 103 -1.62 -17.92 -1.00
N ALA A 104 -2.90 -17.92 -1.41
CA ALA A 104 -3.60 -19.11 -1.87
C ALA A 104 -4.14 -18.94 -3.29
N PRO A 105 -3.72 -19.79 -4.24
CA PRO A 105 -4.27 -19.80 -5.58
C PRO A 105 -5.75 -20.20 -5.59
N GLY A 106 -6.55 -19.53 -6.40
CA GLY A 106 -7.94 -19.91 -6.69
C GLY A 106 -9.00 -19.57 -5.64
N ALA A 107 -8.63 -18.98 -4.51
CA ALA A 107 -9.59 -18.56 -3.49
C ALA A 107 -10.45 -17.35 -3.93
N TYR A 108 -9.97 -16.57 -4.89
CA TYR A 108 -10.63 -15.37 -5.38
C TYR A 108 -10.53 -15.33 -6.90
N HIS A 109 -11.63 -15.15 -7.61
CA HIS A 109 -11.72 -15.14 -9.07
C HIS A 109 -11.00 -13.97 -9.77
N ALA A 110 -10.03 -13.35 -9.15
CA ALA A 110 -9.21 -12.32 -9.78
C ALA A 110 -8.05 -12.99 -10.53
N ALA A 111 -7.82 -12.57 -11.77
CA ALA A 111 -6.67 -12.99 -12.58
C ALA A 111 -5.38 -12.35 -12.05
N LEU A 112 -4.96 -12.72 -10.85
CA LEU A 112 -3.66 -12.36 -10.30
C LEU A 112 -2.69 -13.52 -10.50
N PRO A 113 -1.43 -13.25 -10.83
CA PRO A 113 -0.40 -14.28 -10.84
C PRO A 113 -0.31 -14.94 -9.45
N MET A 114 -0.11 -16.23 -9.44
CA MET A 114 0.05 -17.01 -8.23
C MET A 114 1.43 -16.77 -7.64
N THR A 115 1.51 -16.70 -6.31
CA THR A 115 2.79 -16.73 -5.62
C THR A 115 3.50 -18.04 -5.95
N PRO A 116 4.71 -18.02 -6.53
CA PRO A 116 5.47 -19.25 -6.73
C PRO A 116 5.69 -19.97 -5.41
N ALA A 117 5.60 -21.29 -5.41
CA ALA A 117 5.66 -22.15 -4.22
C ALA A 117 6.97 -22.02 -3.42
N ASN A 118 7.98 -21.32 -3.94
CA ASN A 118 9.34 -21.28 -3.40
C ASN A 118 9.68 -20.01 -2.61
N HIS A 119 8.74 -19.03 -2.51
CA HIS A 119 9.01 -17.80 -1.79
C HIS A 119 7.93 -17.54 -0.75
N ASP A 120 8.31 -17.59 0.51
CA ASP A 120 7.42 -17.34 1.65
C ASP A 120 7.32 -15.82 1.93
N PHE A 121 6.46 -15.15 1.16
CA PHE A 121 6.19 -13.73 1.35
C PHE A 121 5.06 -13.50 2.35
N VAL A 122 5.35 -12.73 3.40
CA VAL A 122 4.33 -12.24 4.33
C VAL A 122 3.63 -11.03 3.72
N TYR A 123 2.28 -11.01 3.74
CA TYR A 123 1.52 -9.83 3.31
C TYR A 123 1.75 -8.66 4.27
N GLY A 124 2.34 -7.60 3.75
CA GLY A 124 2.93 -6.48 4.49
C GLY A 124 1.96 -5.42 4.95
N LEU A 125 0.83 -5.79 5.57
CA LEU A 125 -0.09 -4.88 6.24
C LEU A 125 0.17 -4.92 7.76
N PRO A 126 0.89 -3.94 8.35
CA PRO A 126 1.29 -3.98 9.76
C PRO A 126 0.12 -4.08 10.74
N GLU A 127 -1.00 -3.45 10.45
CA GLU A 127 -2.20 -3.47 11.28
C GLU A 127 -2.84 -4.86 11.40
N LEU A 128 -2.52 -5.78 10.47
CA LEU A 128 -3.01 -7.16 10.47
C LEU A 128 -1.90 -8.17 10.81
N ASN A 129 -0.68 -7.96 10.36
CA ASN A 129 0.38 -8.97 10.32
C ASN A 129 1.68 -8.54 11.04
N ARG A 130 1.63 -7.57 11.95
CA ARG A 130 2.81 -6.99 12.62
C ARG A 130 3.85 -8.03 13.07
N GLU A 131 3.43 -9.04 13.83
CA GLU A 131 4.36 -10.03 14.39
C GLU A 131 4.94 -10.96 13.32
N LYS A 132 4.16 -11.28 12.28
CA LYS A 132 4.65 -12.04 11.13
C LYS A 132 5.70 -11.24 10.35
N ILE A 133 5.46 -9.93 10.16
CA ILE A 133 6.39 -9.02 9.46
C ILE A 133 7.72 -8.92 10.20
N ARG A 134 7.71 -8.84 11.53
CA ARG A 134 8.94 -8.78 12.36
C ARG A 134 9.91 -9.93 12.10
N THR A 135 9.39 -11.09 11.81
CA THR A 135 10.19 -12.32 11.60
C THR A 135 10.32 -12.70 10.13
N ALA A 136 9.71 -11.94 9.22
CA ALA A 136 9.69 -12.26 7.80
C ALA A 136 11.08 -12.06 7.15
N GLN A 137 11.41 -12.97 6.23
CA GLN A 137 12.53 -12.80 5.30
C GLN A 137 12.09 -12.01 4.07
N HIS A 138 10.83 -12.22 3.62
CA HIS A 138 10.26 -11.55 2.45
C HIS A 138 8.91 -10.96 2.80
N VAL A 139 8.63 -9.72 2.32
CA VAL A 139 7.37 -9.03 2.52
C VAL A 139 6.80 -8.56 1.18
N ALA A 140 5.55 -8.95 0.89
CA ALA A 140 4.77 -8.42 -0.22
C ALA A 140 3.98 -7.20 0.24
N ASN A 141 4.41 -6.01 -0.17
CA ASN A 141 3.80 -4.75 0.25
C ASN A 141 2.43 -4.56 -0.43
N PRO A 142 1.36 -4.25 0.32
CA PRO A 142 0.00 -4.12 -0.21
C PRO A 142 -0.17 -3.09 -1.31
N GLY A 143 -1.20 -3.26 -2.14
CA GLY A 143 -1.65 -2.26 -3.09
C GLY A 143 -2.32 -1.06 -2.42
N CYS A 144 -2.29 0.11 -3.06
CA CYS A 144 -2.74 1.35 -2.43
C CYS A 144 -4.25 1.36 -2.09
N PHE A 145 -5.11 0.97 -3.03
CA PHE A 145 -6.54 0.83 -2.72
C PHE A 145 -6.80 -0.30 -1.72
N ALA A 146 -6.07 -1.42 -1.84
CA ALA A 146 -6.21 -2.51 -0.89
C ALA A 146 -5.91 -2.03 0.53
N THR A 147 -4.82 -1.30 0.74
CA THR A 147 -4.49 -0.70 2.04
C THR A 147 -5.61 0.18 2.57
N CYS A 148 -6.10 1.15 1.77
CA CYS A 148 -7.14 2.09 2.20
C CYS A 148 -8.45 1.39 2.58
N ILE A 149 -8.89 0.43 1.76
CA ILE A 149 -10.18 -0.27 1.93
C ILE A 149 -10.09 -1.30 3.07
N GLN A 150 -8.98 -2.03 3.17
CA GLN A 150 -8.76 -2.97 4.28
C GLN A 150 -8.76 -2.23 5.62
N LEU A 151 -8.03 -1.12 5.72
CA LEU A 151 -8.02 -0.31 6.96
C LEU A 151 -9.38 0.31 7.28
N ALA A 152 -10.28 0.50 6.31
CA ALA A 152 -11.68 0.83 6.58
C ALA A 152 -12.46 -0.37 7.14
N LEU A 153 -12.19 -1.59 6.68
CA LEU A 153 -13.05 -2.76 6.89
C LEU A 153 -12.53 -3.77 7.93
N LEU A 154 -11.24 -3.79 8.27
CA LEU A 154 -10.69 -4.78 9.22
C LEU A 154 -11.42 -4.82 10.57
N PRO A 155 -11.72 -3.67 11.24
CA PRO A 155 -12.49 -3.73 12.49
C PRO A 155 -13.91 -4.28 12.29
N ALA A 156 -14.59 -3.90 11.19
CA ALA A 156 -15.94 -4.42 10.88
C ALA A 156 -15.90 -5.94 10.61
N ALA A 157 -14.88 -6.43 9.90
CA ALA A 157 -14.67 -7.87 9.69
C ALA A 157 -14.41 -8.60 11.01
N LYS A 158 -13.59 -8.04 11.90
CA LYS A 158 -13.33 -8.61 13.24
C LYS A 158 -14.61 -8.69 14.07
N MET A 159 -15.51 -7.71 13.93
CA MET A 159 -16.83 -7.70 14.57
C MET A 159 -17.85 -8.60 13.86
N GLN A 160 -17.49 -9.28 12.77
CA GLN A 160 -18.39 -10.13 11.97
C GLN A 160 -19.56 -9.35 11.34
N LEU A 161 -19.35 -8.07 10.96
CA LEU A 161 -20.42 -7.22 10.44
C LEU A 161 -20.64 -7.34 8.92
N LEU A 162 -19.75 -8.03 8.19
CA LEU A 162 -19.83 -8.14 6.74
C LEU A 162 -20.79 -9.27 6.32
N GLN A 163 -22.06 -9.13 6.68
CA GLN A 163 -23.12 -10.13 6.44
C GLN A 163 -23.89 -9.91 5.13
N HIS A 164 -23.67 -8.78 4.48
CA HIS A 164 -24.30 -8.36 3.21
C HIS A 164 -23.25 -7.77 2.29
N ASP A 165 -23.63 -7.54 1.03
CA ASP A 165 -22.78 -6.86 0.07
C ASP A 165 -22.31 -5.51 0.58
N VAL A 166 -21.04 -5.24 0.39
CA VAL A 166 -20.34 -4.04 0.84
C VAL A 166 -20.06 -3.13 -0.33
N ALA A 167 -20.75 -2.00 -0.42
CA ALA A 167 -20.50 -1.02 -1.46
C ALA A 167 -19.27 -0.17 -1.13
N VAL A 168 -18.30 -0.15 -2.05
CA VAL A 168 -17.05 0.59 -1.91
C VAL A 168 -16.83 1.52 -3.08
N ASN A 169 -16.75 2.83 -2.83
CA ASN A 169 -16.33 3.83 -3.80
C ASN A 169 -15.02 4.45 -3.33
N ALA A 170 -13.98 4.45 -4.16
CA ALA A 170 -12.72 5.07 -3.77
C ALA A 170 -12.10 5.87 -4.92
N ILE A 171 -11.71 7.11 -4.62
CA ILE A 171 -11.12 8.05 -5.57
C ILE A 171 -9.62 8.09 -5.32
N THR A 172 -8.79 7.88 -6.37
CA THR A 172 -7.32 7.99 -6.29
C THR A 172 -6.79 9.12 -7.16
N GLY A 173 -5.66 9.66 -6.74
CA GLY A 173 -4.87 10.60 -7.55
C GLY A 173 -4.22 9.93 -8.77
N SER A 174 -3.77 10.77 -9.71
CA SER A 174 -3.20 10.33 -11.00
C SER A 174 -1.87 9.57 -10.87
N THR A 175 -1.08 9.82 -9.82
CA THR A 175 0.20 9.14 -9.58
C THR A 175 0.07 7.62 -9.39
N GLY A 176 -1.12 7.13 -9.00
CA GLY A 176 -1.41 5.71 -8.91
C GLY A 176 -1.35 4.95 -10.25
N ALA A 177 -1.30 5.67 -11.39
CA ALA A 177 -1.13 5.07 -12.72
C ALA A 177 0.35 4.86 -13.11
N GLY A 178 1.29 5.32 -12.29
CA GLY A 178 2.72 5.31 -12.59
C GLY A 178 3.16 6.49 -13.47
N GLN A 179 4.46 6.56 -13.74
CA GLN A 179 5.10 7.67 -14.45
C GLN A 179 4.86 7.64 -15.97
N LYS A 180 4.70 6.45 -16.56
CA LYS A 180 4.53 6.32 -18.02
C LYS A 180 3.21 6.98 -18.46
N PRO A 181 3.26 7.98 -19.36
CA PRO A 181 2.05 8.65 -19.85
C PRO A 181 1.11 7.68 -20.59
N THR A 182 -0.18 7.87 -20.37
CA THR A 182 -1.25 7.18 -21.10
C THR A 182 -2.30 8.18 -21.53
N ALA A 183 -3.18 7.81 -22.46
CA ALA A 183 -4.26 8.70 -22.92
C ALA A 183 -5.12 9.25 -21.78
N THR A 184 -5.36 8.44 -20.72
CA THR A 184 -6.21 8.83 -19.58
C THR A 184 -5.44 9.52 -18.44
N THR A 185 -4.10 9.61 -18.52
CA THR A 185 -3.26 10.36 -17.59
C THR A 185 -2.68 11.62 -18.18
N HIS A 186 -2.92 11.86 -19.48
CA HIS A 186 -2.52 13.08 -20.16
C HIS A 186 -3.22 14.30 -19.53
N PHE A 187 -2.50 15.42 -19.40
CA PHE A 187 -3.00 16.62 -18.73
C PHE A 187 -4.37 17.07 -19.25
N SER A 188 -4.53 17.24 -20.58
CA SER A 188 -5.80 17.71 -21.18
C SER A 188 -6.99 16.76 -20.96
N TRP A 189 -6.74 15.47 -20.74
CA TRP A 189 -7.78 14.51 -20.37
C TRP A 189 -8.09 14.56 -18.88
N ARG A 190 -7.09 14.71 -18.02
CA ARG A 190 -7.22 14.57 -16.56
C ARG A 190 -7.66 15.85 -15.85
N ASN A 191 -7.23 17.00 -16.36
CA ASN A 191 -7.55 18.28 -15.75
C ASN A 191 -9.06 18.56 -15.79
N GLY A 192 -9.67 18.86 -14.63
CA GLY A 192 -11.10 19.06 -14.49
C GLY A 192 -11.97 17.83 -14.79
N ASN A 193 -11.41 16.62 -14.74
CA ASN A 193 -12.09 15.39 -15.13
C ASN A 193 -11.93 14.26 -14.11
N MET A 194 -12.99 13.47 -13.94
CA MET A 194 -13.02 12.27 -13.13
C MET A 194 -13.59 11.09 -13.93
N SER A 195 -13.05 9.89 -13.75
CA SER A 195 -13.54 8.71 -14.45
C SER A 195 -13.42 7.45 -13.60
N ILE A 196 -14.33 6.50 -13.79
CA ILE A 196 -14.23 5.14 -13.24
C ILE A 196 -13.28 4.30 -14.10
N TYR A 197 -12.69 3.25 -13.51
CA TYR A 197 -11.94 2.24 -14.23
C TYR A 197 -12.01 0.89 -13.51
N LYS A 198 -12.05 -0.21 -14.25
CA LYS A 198 -12.13 -1.59 -13.75
C LYS A 198 -13.16 -1.79 -12.61
N PRO A 199 -14.42 -1.27 -12.72
CA PRO A 199 -15.43 -1.49 -11.68
C PRO A 199 -15.65 -3.00 -11.49
N PHE A 200 -15.75 -3.44 -10.22
CA PHE A 200 -15.95 -4.84 -9.81
C PHE A 200 -14.83 -5.84 -10.22
N LYS A 201 -13.81 -5.38 -10.93
CA LYS A 201 -12.74 -6.22 -11.52
C LYS A 201 -11.33 -5.72 -11.17
N HIS A 202 -11.20 -4.84 -10.18
CA HIS A 202 -9.90 -4.32 -9.80
C HIS A 202 -9.08 -5.42 -9.11
N GLN A 203 -7.80 -5.54 -9.50
CA GLN A 203 -6.90 -6.58 -8.97
C GLN A 203 -6.74 -6.56 -7.44
N HIS A 204 -6.93 -5.42 -6.79
CA HIS A 204 -6.85 -5.32 -5.33
C HIS A 204 -8.00 -6.01 -4.59
N LEU A 205 -9.09 -6.42 -5.27
CA LEU A 205 -10.18 -7.16 -4.63
C LEU A 205 -9.71 -8.46 -3.98
N ALA A 206 -8.79 -9.19 -4.63
CA ALA A 206 -8.24 -10.42 -4.06
C ALA A 206 -7.49 -10.16 -2.74
N GLU A 207 -6.68 -9.10 -2.68
CA GLU A 207 -5.98 -8.67 -1.46
C GLU A 207 -6.96 -8.31 -0.34
N ILE A 208 -8.02 -7.54 -0.69
CA ILE A 208 -9.04 -7.09 0.24
C ILE A 208 -9.78 -8.31 0.83
N CYS A 209 -10.32 -9.18 0.00
CA CYS A 209 -11.05 -10.36 0.44
C CYS A 209 -10.18 -11.30 1.29
N GLN A 210 -8.92 -11.56 0.87
CA GLN A 210 -7.98 -12.37 1.65
C GLN A 210 -7.80 -11.84 3.08
N SER A 211 -7.58 -10.53 3.22
CA SER A 211 -7.34 -9.91 4.53
C SER A 211 -8.59 -9.85 5.40
N LEU A 212 -9.75 -9.57 4.80
CA LEU A 212 -11.01 -9.53 5.54
C LEU A 212 -11.40 -10.92 6.04
N ASN A 213 -11.23 -11.95 5.21
CA ASN A 213 -11.55 -13.34 5.55
C ASN A 213 -10.58 -13.96 6.57
N ALA A 214 -9.42 -13.34 6.81
CA ALA A 214 -8.58 -13.70 7.95
C ALA A 214 -9.22 -13.35 9.31
N LEU A 215 -10.19 -12.42 9.34
CA LEU A 215 -10.89 -11.96 10.54
C LEU A 215 -12.38 -12.32 10.53
N GLN A 216 -13.04 -12.23 9.37
CA GLN A 216 -14.44 -12.60 9.15
C GLN A 216 -14.55 -14.10 8.96
N GLN A 217 -15.24 -14.78 9.88
CA GLN A 217 -15.31 -16.25 9.85
C GLN A 217 -16.43 -16.75 8.91
N VAL A 218 -17.66 -16.25 9.10
CA VAL A 218 -18.84 -16.67 8.34
C VAL A 218 -19.83 -15.49 8.24
N PRO A 219 -20.36 -15.18 7.05
CA PRO A 219 -19.91 -15.67 5.73
C PRO A 219 -18.55 -15.07 5.35
N GLN A 220 -17.84 -15.76 4.47
CA GLN A 220 -16.65 -15.18 3.86
C GLN A 220 -17.06 -14.23 2.72
N VAL A 221 -16.42 -13.07 2.64
CA VAL A 221 -16.66 -12.11 1.57
C VAL A 221 -15.85 -12.44 0.32
N GLY A 222 -16.40 -12.16 -0.85
CA GLY A 222 -15.75 -12.39 -2.14
C GLY A 222 -15.80 -11.19 -3.07
N ALA A 223 -15.35 -11.36 -4.31
CA ALA A 223 -15.53 -10.41 -5.38
C ALA A 223 -16.99 -10.41 -5.88
N ALA A 224 -17.34 -9.52 -6.82
CA ALA A 224 -18.66 -9.46 -7.42
C ALA A 224 -19.13 -10.83 -7.95
N GLY A 225 -20.31 -11.26 -7.54
CA GLY A 225 -20.88 -12.58 -7.80
C GLY A 225 -20.77 -13.57 -6.63
N SER A 226 -20.10 -13.20 -5.53
CA SER A 226 -20.17 -13.88 -4.25
C SER A 226 -21.30 -13.30 -3.38
N GLU A 227 -21.73 -14.00 -2.35
CA GLU A 227 -22.67 -13.51 -1.34
C GLU A 227 -22.10 -13.77 0.07
N PRO A 228 -21.69 -12.71 0.79
CA PRO A 228 -21.65 -11.29 0.39
C PRO A 228 -20.47 -10.94 -0.51
N SER A 229 -20.63 -9.86 -1.29
CA SER A 229 -19.59 -9.33 -2.19
C SER A 229 -19.00 -8.01 -1.71
N ILE A 230 -17.77 -7.73 -2.16
CA ILE A 230 -17.16 -6.40 -2.08
C ILE A 230 -17.32 -5.71 -3.42
N ASP A 231 -18.29 -4.81 -3.49
CA ASP A 231 -18.67 -4.09 -4.72
C ASP A 231 -17.84 -2.83 -4.88
N PHE A 232 -16.64 -3.00 -5.42
CA PHE A 232 -15.66 -1.94 -5.53
C PHE A 232 -15.71 -1.20 -6.86
N ILE A 233 -15.93 0.12 -6.80
CA ILE A 233 -15.89 1.05 -7.94
C ILE A 233 -14.74 2.05 -7.72
N PRO A 234 -13.60 1.87 -8.39
CA PRO A 234 -12.49 2.83 -8.32
C PRO A 234 -12.68 4.00 -9.26
N TYR A 235 -12.36 5.19 -8.78
CA TYR A 235 -12.35 6.43 -9.56
C TYR A 235 -10.92 6.98 -9.63
N ARG A 236 -10.60 7.66 -10.72
CA ARG A 236 -9.41 8.49 -10.82
C ARG A 236 -9.84 9.96 -10.84
N GLY A 237 -9.38 10.71 -9.82
CA GLY A 237 -9.71 12.10 -9.63
C GLY A 237 -8.71 13.06 -10.29
N ASP A 238 -9.05 14.34 -10.27
CA ASP A 238 -8.23 15.46 -10.76
C ASP A 238 -7.32 16.01 -9.66
N PHE A 239 -6.48 15.13 -9.13
CA PHE A 239 -5.41 15.48 -8.17
C PHE A 239 -4.26 14.48 -8.30
N ALA A 240 -3.08 14.87 -7.82
CA ALA A 240 -1.89 14.05 -8.00
C ALA A 240 -1.82 12.88 -7.02
N ARG A 241 -2.04 13.11 -5.72
CA ARG A 241 -1.78 12.17 -4.62
C ARG A 241 -3.00 12.00 -3.71
N GLY A 242 -3.15 10.81 -3.21
CA GLY A 242 -4.10 10.42 -2.18
C GLY A 242 -5.16 9.44 -2.65
N ILE A 243 -5.79 8.77 -1.69
CA ILE A 243 -6.98 7.94 -1.86
C ILE A 243 -7.99 8.35 -0.79
N PHE A 244 -9.22 8.60 -1.22
CA PHE A 244 -10.37 8.78 -0.34
C PHE A 244 -11.40 7.69 -0.67
N ALA A 245 -11.70 6.84 0.31
CA ALA A 245 -12.64 5.73 0.18
C ALA A 245 -13.87 5.96 1.05
N THR A 246 -15.04 5.66 0.48
CA THR A 246 -16.31 5.54 1.19
C THR A 246 -16.81 4.11 1.09
N VAL A 247 -17.17 3.53 2.23
CA VAL A 247 -17.62 2.14 2.36
C VAL A 247 -18.95 2.12 3.08
N VAL A 248 -19.93 1.39 2.54
CA VAL A 248 -21.25 1.23 3.15
C VAL A 248 -21.44 -0.23 3.54
N VAL A 249 -21.64 -0.46 4.85
CA VAL A 249 -21.95 -1.77 5.44
C VAL A 249 -23.35 -1.72 6.04
N LYS A 250 -24.19 -2.74 5.80
CA LYS A 250 -25.48 -2.89 6.47
C LYS A 250 -25.29 -3.59 7.81
N THR A 251 -25.75 -2.96 8.90
CA THR A 251 -25.67 -3.54 10.25
C THR A 251 -26.65 -2.90 11.20
N ASP A 252 -27.18 -3.68 12.14
CA ASP A 252 -28.01 -3.18 13.25
C ASP A 252 -27.18 -2.88 14.53
N ALA A 253 -25.88 -3.19 14.52
CA ALA A 253 -24.99 -2.92 15.65
C ALA A 253 -25.00 -1.43 16.04
N ASP A 254 -24.90 -1.17 17.35
CA ASP A 254 -24.87 0.20 17.87
C ASP A 254 -23.62 0.96 17.43
N ILE A 255 -23.77 2.24 17.09
CA ILE A 255 -22.65 3.08 16.59
C ILE A 255 -21.58 3.27 17.65
N ASN A 256 -21.91 3.42 18.93
CA ASN A 256 -20.90 3.60 19.97
C ASN A 256 -20.05 2.35 20.15
N THR A 257 -20.68 1.17 20.04
CA THR A 257 -19.98 -0.12 20.06
C THR A 257 -19.03 -0.25 18.86
N ILE A 258 -19.45 0.16 17.67
CA ILE A 258 -18.62 0.15 16.46
C ILE A 258 -17.44 1.12 16.62
N VAL A 259 -17.70 2.37 17.02
CA VAL A 259 -16.66 3.38 17.22
C VAL A 259 -15.61 2.92 18.23
N GLN A 260 -16.05 2.33 19.35
CA GLN A 260 -15.12 1.81 20.35
C GLN A 260 -14.28 0.67 19.79
N ALA A 261 -14.87 -0.26 19.05
CA ALA A 261 -14.13 -1.35 18.40
C ALA A 261 -13.08 -0.84 17.39
N TYR A 262 -13.37 0.24 16.64
CA TYR A 262 -12.39 0.87 15.74
C TYR A 262 -11.24 1.53 16.50
N LYS A 263 -11.55 2.25 17.60
CA LYS A 263 -10.54 2.86 18.49
C LYS A 263 -9.64 1.79 19.11
N ASP A 264 -10.22 0.72 19.62
CA ASP A 264 -9.48 -0.38 20.23
C ASP A 264 -8.60 -1.14 19.21
N PHE A 265 -9.13 -1.35 18.01
CA PHE A 265 -8.39 -2.05 16.94
C PHE A 265 -7.13 -1.30 16.52
N TYR A 266 -7.19 0.04 16.47
CA TYR A 266 -6.09 0.90 16.05
C TYR A 266 -5.32 1.56 17.19
N ALA A 267 -5.59 1.19 18.46
CA ALA A 267 -4.94 1.80 19.63
C ALA A 267 -3.42 1.78 19.57
N ASP A 268 -2.84 0.65 19.13
CA ASP A 268 -1.41 0.43 19.02
C ASP A 268 -0.87 0.60 17.57
N ALA A 269 -1.70 1.04 16.64
CA ALA A 269 -1.27 1.26 15.25
C ALA A 269 -0.40 2.52 15.14
N ALA A 270 0.78 2.37 14.54
CA ALA A 270 1.72 3.48 14.44
C ALA A 270 1.24 4.61 13.54
N PHE A 271 0.45 4.28 12.50
CA PHE A 271 0.05 5.21 11.45
C PHE A 271 -1.44 5.17 11.07
N THR A 272 -2.24 4.29 11.66
CA THR A 272 -3.68 4.25 11.41
C THR A 272 -4.42 4.82 12.62
N HIS A 273 -5.27 5.82 12.38
CA HIS A 273 -5.93 6.58 13.44
C HIS A 273 -7.44 6.65 13.18
N TYR A 274 -8.23 6.45 14.24
CA TYR A 274 -9.65 6.75 14.21
C TYR A 274 -9.88 8.24 14.48
N SER A 275 -10.76 8.88 13.70
CA SER A 275 -11.20 10.26 13.90
C SER A 275 -12.63 10.31 14.42
N ASP A 276 -12.88 11.10 15.46
CA ASP A 276 -14.24 11.38 15.94
C ASP A 276 -15.00 12.39 15.06
N SER A 277 -14.31 13.02 14.12
CA SER A 277 -14.88 13.99 13.17
C SER A 277 -14.70 13.54 11.75
N ALA A 278 -15.53 14.06 10.83
CA ALA A 278 -15.39 13.87 9.39
C ALA A 278 -13.97 14.17 8.91
N ILE A 279 -13.51 13.39 7.94
CA ILE A 279 -12.14 13.43 7.43
C ILE A 279 -12.07 13.92 6.00
N ASP A 280 -10.92 14.45 5.62
CA ASP A 280 -10.61 14.86 4.26
C ASP A 280 -9.21 14.41 3.81
N LEU A 281 -8.97 14.49 2.52
CA LEU A 281 -7.73 14.00 1.91
C LEU A 281 -6.49 14.80 2.31
N LYS A 282 -6.62 16.11 2.58
CA LYS A 282 -5.48 16.97 2.93
C LYS A 282 -4.86 16.62 4.28
N GLN A 283 -5.61 15.93 5.16
CA GLN A 283 -5.08 15.46 6.46
C GLN A 283 -3.98 14.41 6.32
N VAL A 284 -3.91 13.70 5.20
CA VAL A 284 -3.02 12.55 5.01
C VAL A 284 -2.03 12.67 3.87
N VAL A 285 -2.29 13.52 2.87
CA VAL A 285 -1.38 13.70 1.73
C VAL A 285 0.01 14.09 2.22
N ASN A 286 1.03 13.45 1.65
CA ASN A 286 2.42 13.56 2.05
C ASN A 286 2.75 13.01 3.47
N THR A 287 1.92 12.11 4.00
CA THR A 287 2.19 11.40 5.27
C THR A 287 2.01 9.90 5.12
N ASN A 288 2.59 9.13 6.06
CA ASN A 288 2.33 7.69 6.16
C ASN A 288 1.05 7.36 6.96
N LYS A 289 0.14 8.31 7.12
CA LYS A 289 -1.08 8.12 7.91
C LYS A 289 -2.20 7.51 7.09
N CYS A 290 -2.99 6.67 7.77
CA CYS A 290 -4.37 6.37 7.42
C CYS A 290 -5.28 6.99 8.48
N VAL A 291 -6.34 7.66 8.07
CA VAL A 291 -7.38 8.14 8.99
C VAL A 291 -8.72 7.52 8.61
N VAL A 292 -9.43 7.00 9.60
CA VAL A 292 -10.71 6.31 9.43
C VAL A 292 -11.77 7.00 10.30
N HIS A 293 -12.99 7.13 9.79
CA HIS A 293 -14.15 7.69 10.50
C HIS A 293 -15.41 6.88 10.20
N CYS A 294 -16.30 6.77 11.18
CA CYS A 294 -17.56 6.02 11.07
C CYS A 294 -18.75 6.89 11.40
N GLU A 295 -19.80 6.80 10.57
CA GLU A 295 -21.12 7.39 10.81
C GLU A 295 -22.21 6.35 10.55
N LYS A 296 -23.37 6.46 11.23
CA LYS A 296 -24.47 5.50 11.04
C LYS A 296 -25.80 6.22 10.77
N TYR A 297 -26.51 5.76 9.74
CA TYR A 297 -27.81 6.26 9.28
C TYR A 297 -28.79 5.09 9.17
N GLY A 298 -29.65 4.92 10.17
CA GLY A 298 -30.50 3.73 10.29
C GLY A 298 -29.61 2.45 10.38
N ASN A 299 -29.79 1.52 9.48
CA ASN A 299 -28.99 0.30 9.40
C ASN A 299 -27.77 0.41 8.45
N LYS A 300 -27.44 1.61 7.96
CA LYS A 300 -26.29 1.86 7.09
C LYS A 300 -25.14 2.44 7.89
N LEU A 301 -24.06 1.72 8.02
CA LEU A 301 -22.79 2.18 8.53
C LEU A 301 -21.99 2.74 7.36
N LEU A 302 -21.69 4.03 7.37
CA LEU A 302 -20.75 4.69 6.47
C LEU A 302 -19.39 4.72 7.13
N ILE A 303 -18.39 4.14 6.46
CA ILE A 303 -16.99 4.20 6.88
C ILE A 303 -16.24 5.00 5.83
N THR A 304 -15.54 6.03 6.26
CA THR A 304 -14.63 6.80 5.39
C THR A 304 -13.18 6.50 5.78
N SER A 305 -12.30 6.40 4.79
CA SER A 305 -10.88 6.15 4.99
C SER A 305 -10.05 6.95 3.98
N CYS A 306 -8.96 7.55 4.42
CA CYS A 306 -8.06 8.26 3.52
C CYS A 306 -6.59 7.98 3.83
N ILE A 307 -5.79 7.92 2.76
CA ILE A 307 -4.33 7.71 2.79
C ILE A 307 -3.66 8.52 1.67
N ASP A 308 -2.34 8.71 1.78
CA ASP A 308 -1.51 9.04 0.61
C ASP A 308 -1.19 7.73 -0.16
N ASN A 309 -1.54 7.69 -1.46
CA ASN A 309 -1.39 6.47 -2.27
C ASN A 309 0.06 6.06 -2.52
N LEU A 310 1.01 6.99 -2.47
CA LEU A 310 2.45 6.71 -2.63
C LEU A 310 3.15 6.43 -1.29
N LEU A 311 2.60 6.90 -0.16
CA LEU A 311 3.17 6.69 1.17
C LEU A 311 2.52 5.51 1.89
N LYS A 312 1.48 5.71 2.69
CA LYS A 312 0.79 4.59 3.35
C LYS A 312 0.25 3.56 2.36
N GLY A 313 -0.09 4.00 1.16
CA GLY A 313 -0.51 3.13 0.06
C GLY A 313 0.61 2.38 -0.67
N ALA A 314 1.88 2.74 -0.45
CA ALA A 314 3.02 2.15 -1.17
C ALA A 314 4.32 2.22 -0.34
N VAL A 315 5.22 3.14 -0.66
CA VAL A 315 6.60 3.11 -0.12
C VAL A 315 6.71 3.49 1.34
N GLY A 316 5.83 4.33 1.88
CA GLY A 316 5.82 4.63 3.30
C GLY A 316 5.49 3.38 4.13
N GLN A 317 4.53 2.57 3.67
CA GLN A 317 4.24 1.26 4.27
C GLN A 317 5.40 0.28 4.08
N ALA A 318 6.09 0.32 2.92
CA ALA A 318 7.27 -0.51 2.68
C ALA A 318 8.42 -0.16 3.65
N VAL A 319 8.68 1.13 3.92
CA VAL A 319 9.63 1.57 4.95
C VAL A 319 9.18 1.16 6.35
N GLN A 320 7.88 1.27 6.66
CA GLN A 320 7.31 0.79 7.93
C GLN A 320 7.54 -0.72 8.10
N ASN A 321 7.35 -1.51 7.05
CA ASN A 321 7.63 -2.95 7.03
C ASN A 321 9.12 -3.22 7.24
N MET A 322 10.00 -2.50 6.55
CA MET A 322 11.45 -2.60 6.76
C MET A 322 11.83 -2.33 8.22
N ASN A 323 11.31 -1.27 8.81
CA ASN A 323 11.59 -0.93 10.21
C ASN A 323 11.21 -2.08 11.16
N LEU A 324 10.04 -2.68 10.95
CA LEU A 324 9.60 -3.86 11.72
C LEU A 324 10.52 -5.07 11.49
N MET A 325 10.84 -5.39 10.24
CA MET A 325 11.71 -6.51 9.87
C MET A 325 13.11 -6.36 10.49
N MET A 326 13.64 -5.14 10.53
CA MET A 326 14.99 -4.86 11.02
C MET A 326 15.03 -4.53 12.51
N GLY A 327 13.89 -4.53 13.22
CA GLY A 327 13.83 -4.22 14.65
C GLY A 327 14.10 -2.76 14.98
N LEU A 328 13.87 -1.84 14.03
CA LEU A 328 14.03 -0.39 14.19
C LEU A 328 12.76 0.24 14.80
N ASP A 329 12.83 1.54 15.19
CA ASP A 329 11.61 2.30 15.51
C ASP A 329 10.68 2.30 14.29
N GLU A 330 9.48 1.75 14.44
CA GLU A 330 8.50 1.62 13.35
C GLU A 330 8.20 2.96 12.65
N LYS A 331 8.38 4.09 13.35
CA LYS A 331 8.14 5.45 12.85
C LYS A 331 9.39 6.14 12.29
N ALA A 332 10.57 5.50 12.34
CA ALA A 332 11.80 6.09 11.83
C ALA A 332 11.67 6.43 10.34
N GLY A 333 12.14 7.60 9.92
CA GLY A 333 12.03 8.10 8.56
C GLY A 333 10.60 8.48 8.08
N LEU A 334 9.55 8.23 8.89
CA LEU A 334 8.15 8.37 8.50
C LEU A 334 7.36 9.44 9.27
N ARG A 335 8.02 10.27 10.09
CA ARG A 335 7.39 11.35 10.87
C ARG A 335 7.07 12.59 10.02
N LEU A 336 6.48 12.38 8.89
CA LEU A 336 6.09 13.41 7.93
C LEU A 336 4.84 14.19 8.39
N LYS A 337 4.71 15.40 7.89
CA LYS A 337 3.54 16.26 8.12
C LYS A 337 2.77 16.51 6.83
N ALA A 338 1.45 16.49 6.93
CA ALA A 338 0.60 16.91 5.84
C ALA A 338 0.76 18.41 5.59
N SER A 339 0.66 18.82 4.31
CA SER A 339 0.42 20.21 3.97
C SER A 339 -1.08 20.44 4.04
N GLY A 340 -1.58 21.03 5.10
CA GLY A 340 -3.02 21.16 5.38
C GLY A 340 -3.78 22.17 4.51
N PHE A 341 -3.10 22.85 3.56
CA PHE A 341 -3.70 23.85 2.68
C PHE A 341 -2.91 23.97 1.38
#